data_ef5d91a15b21575c42cbc0e581c20772
#
_entry.id   ef5d91a15b21575c42cbc0e581c20772
#
_cell.length_a   1.000
_cell.length_b   1.000
_cell.length_c   1.000
_cell.angle_alpha   90.00
_cell.angle_beta   90.00
_cell.angle_gamma   90.00
#
_symmetry.space_group_name_H-M   'P 1'
#
loop_
_entity.id
_entity.type
_entity.pdbx_description
1 polymer ?
#
loop_
_entity_poly.entity_id
_entity_poly.type
_entity_poly.pdbx_seq_one_letter_code
_entity_poly.pdbx_strand_id
1 'polypeptide(L)'
;MLVPALIPALPQHEKAVPHLQASASGGIDLFVSTHALAECYASLTALPLSPQITPGQARRLIRENVSDRAENIVPLDIDDYLCSIERMAELGLRSGAIYDALHVHSAERISAHELRTFNGQDFRRMPPADPTELVVL
;
A
#
# COMPACT_ATOMS: atom_id res chain seq x y z
N MET A 1 -0.70 4.70 1.73
CA MET A 1 -1.41 4.82 3.02
C MET A 1 -0.54 4.44 4.22
N LEU A 2 0.23 3.36 4.19
CA LEU A 2 1.00 2.86 5.37
C LEU A 2 1.97 3.91 5.96
N VAL A 3 2.81 4.54 5.15
CA VAL A 3 3.84 5.48 5.63
C VAL A 3 3.24 6.64 6.45
N PRO A 4 2.20 7.35 5.98
CA PRO A 4 1.55 8.36 6.82
C PRO A 4 0.97 7.82 8.13
N ALA A 5 0.43 6.60 8.14
CA ALA A 5 -0.10 6.01 9.36
C ALA A 5 0.99 5.73 10.43
N LEU A 6 2.23 5.46 9.98
CA LEU A 6 3.37 5.15 10.86
C LEU A 6 4.12 6.39 11.35
N ILE A 7 3.95 7.55 10.71
CA ILE A 7 4.79 8.74 10.97
C ILE A 7 3.92 9.95 11.36
N PRO A 8 3.87 10.30 12.65
CA PRO A 8 3.05 11.40 13.16
C PRO A 8 3.35 12.77 12.54
N ALA A 9 4.57 12.98 12.07
CA ALA A 9 4.99 14.25 11.47
C ALA A 9 4.43 14.48 10.05
N LEU A 10 3.80 13.50 9.43
CA LEU A 10 3.26 13.64 8.08
C LEU A 10 1.84 14.23 8.07
N PRO A 11 1.51 15.11 7.10
CA PRO A 11 0.22 15.81 7.06
C PRO A 11 -1.00 14.87 6.99
N GLN A 12 -0.84 13.68 6.38
CA GLN A 12 -1.91 12.70 6.23
C GLN A 12 -2.02 11.74 7.42
N HIS A 13 -1.21 11.90 8.46
CA HIS A 13 -1.16 10.98 9.60
C HIS A 13 -2.54 10.79 10.26
N GLU A 14 -3.20 11.88 10.61
CA GLU A 14 -4.50 11.85 11.29
C GLU A 14 -5.59 11.15 10.46
N LYS A 15 -5.50 11.23 9.13
CA LYS A 15 -6.41 10.51 8.23
C LYS A 15 -6.06 9.03 8.09
N ALA A 16 -4.77 8.67 8.16
CA ALA A 16 -4.30 7.31 7.94
C ALA A 16 -4.41 6.41 9.19
N VAL A 17 -4.14 6.94 10.38
CA VAL A 17 -4.10 6.20 11.65
C VAL A 17 -5.40 5.44 11.96
N PRO A 18 -6.62 6.03 11.77
CA PRO A 18 -7.86 5.33 12.07
C PRO A 18 -8.01 3.99 11.36
N HIS A 19 -7.44 3.86 10.15
CA HIS A 19 -7.51 2.61 9.37
C HIS A 19 -6.65 1.49 9.98
N LEU A 20 -5.45 1.80 10.48
CA LEU A 20 -4.64 0.84 11.22
C LEU A 20 -5.27 0.47 12.57
N GLN A 21 -5.83 1.46 13.27
CA GLN A 21 -6.49 1.23 14.55
C GLN A 21 -7.75 0.39 14.40
N ALA A 22 -8.57 0.64 13.36
CA ALA A 22 -9.75 -0.16 13.08
C ALA A 22 -9.40 -1.62 12.78
N SER A 23 -8.31 -1.86 12.04
CA SER A 23 -7.79 -3.22 11.85
C SER A 23 -7.30 -3.83 13.17
N ALA A 24 -6.59 -3.04 14.00
CA ALA A 24 -6.09 -3.50 15.30
C ALA A 24 -7.21 -3.95 16.24
N SER A 25 -8.38 -3.31 16.16
CA SER A 25 -9.55 -3.61 16.97
C SER A 25 -10.50 -4.64 16.34
N GLY A 26 -10.16 -5.21 15.18
CA GLY A 26 -11.01 -6.16 14.45
C GLY A 26 -12.23 -5.54 13.77
N GLY A 27 -12.25 -4.22 13.59
CA GLY A 27 -13.34 -3.51 12.91
C GLY A 27 -13.28 -3.61 11.38
N ILE A 28 -12.09 -3.84 10.82
CA ILE A 28 -11.86 -4.08 9.39
C ILE A 28 -10.72 -5.08 9.20
N ASP A 29 -10.75 -5.83 8.10
CA ASP A 29 -9.64 -6.65 7.65
C ASP A 29 -8.75 -5.81 6.74
N LEU A 30 -7.55 -5.45 7.22
CA LEU A 30 -6.57 -4.69 6.45
C LEU A 30 -5.60 -5.64 5.77
N PHE A 31 -5.59 -5.62 4.44
CA PHE A 31 -4.66 -6.39 3.63
C PHE A 31 -3.54 -5.50 3.08
N VAL A 32 -2.34 -6.06 3.00
CA VAL A 32 -1.14 -5.38 2.51
C VAL A 32 -0.41 -6.33 1.56
N SER A 33 -0.07 -5.87 0.35
CA SER A 33 0.73 -6.69 -0.57
C SER A 33 2.18 -6.81 -0.10
N THR A 34 2.87 -7.90 -0.48
CA THR A 34 4.31 -8.04 -0.22
C THR A 34 5.12 -6.89 -0.84
N HIS A 35 4.67 -6.35 -1.99
CA HIS A 35 5.30 -5.21 -2.63
C HIS A 35 5.21 -3.95 -1.75
N ALA A 36 4.06 -3.71 -1.10
CA ALA A 36 3.87 -2.56 -0.21
C ALA A 36 4.84 -2.53 0.97
N LEU A 37 5.33 -3.69 1.44
CA LEU A 37 6.35 -3.74 2.49
C LEU A 37 7.67 -3.14 2.01
N ALA A 38 8.09 -3.47 0.78
CA ALA A 38 9.33 -2.93 0.20
C ALA A 38 9.22 -1.42 -0.06
N GLU A 39 8.10 -0.96 -0.61
CA GLU A 39 7.84 0.46 -0.82
C GLU A 39 7.76 1.23 0.51
N CYS A 40 7.12 0.66 1.51
CA CYS A 40 7.04 1.26 2.84
C CYS A 40 8.44 1.47 3.43
N TYR A 41 9.33 0.47 3.34
CA TYR A 41 10.71 0.59 3.78
C TYR A 41 11.47 1.68 3.01
N ALA A 42 11.40 1.66 1.68
CA ALA A 42 12.06 2.65 0.83
C ALA A 42 11.57 4.07 1.15
N SER A 43 10.26 4.25 1.29
CA SER A 43 9.67 5.55 1.61
C SER A 43 10.06 6.03 3.00
N LEU A 44 9.99 5.18 4.04
CA LEU A 44 10.36 5.54 5.42
C LEU A 44 11.80 6.02 5.51
N THR A 45 12.73 5.30 4.86
CA THR A 45 14.16 5.64 4.90
C THR A 45 14.54 6.85 4.03
N ALA A 46 13.69 7.22 3.07
CA ALA A 46 13.87 8.40 2.22
C ALA A 46 13.19 9.68 2.72
N LEU A 47 12.38 9.59 3.79
CA LEU A 47 11.68 10.77 4.33
C LEU A 47 12.70 11.85 4.77
N PRO A 48 12.48 13.13 4.39
CA PRO A 48 13.35 14.24 4.74
C PRO A 48 13.08 14.73 6.19
N LEU A 49 13.15 13.82 7.14
CA LEU A 49 12.98 14.12 8.57
C LEU A 49 14.32 14.41 9.24
N SER A 50 14.29 15.16 10.33
CA SER A 50 15.46 15.43 11.17
C SER A 50 15.14 15.07 12.62
N PRO A 51 15.74 14.00 13.18
CA PRO A 51 16.66 13.06 12.52
C PRO A 51 15.98 12.16 11.49
N GLN A 52 16.76 11.66 10.54
CA GLN A 52 16.25 10.69 9.54
C GLN A 52 15.89 9.35 10.21
N ILE A 53 14.91 8.67 9.63
CA ILE A 53 14.54 7.30 10.05
C ILE A 53 15.65 6.34 9.65
N THR A 54 16.28 5.71 10.63
CA THR A 54 17.31 4.70 10.36
C THR A 54 16.70 3.41 9.79
N PRO A 55 17.49 2.61 9.04
CA PRO A 55 17.05 1.30 8.56
C PRO A 55 16.48 0.39 9.67
N GLY A 56 17.09 0.43 10.86
CA GLY A 56 16.61 -0.34 12.02
C GLY A 56 15.26 0.12 12.54
N GLN A 57 15.01 1.43 12.55
CA GLN A 57 13.71 1.99 12.93
C GLN A 57 12.64 1.65 11.90
N ALA A 58 12.92 1.80 10.59
CA ALA A 58 12.01 1.45 9.52
C ALA A 58 11.60 -0.03 9.59
N ARG A 59 12.58 -0.94 9.76
CA ARG A 59 12.33 -2.36 9.97
C ARG A 59 11.39 -2.63 11.14
N ARG A 60 11.64 -1.99 12.29
CA ARG A 60 10.81 -2.17 13.49
C ARG A 60 9.39 -1.66 13.28
N LEU A 61 9.22 -0.47 12.70
CA LEU A 61 7.90 0.10 12.40
C LEU A 61 7.07 -0.83 11.52
N ILE A 62 7.67 -1.35 10.44
CA ILE A 62 6.98 -2.26 9.52
C ILE A 62 6.61 -3.56 10.24
N ARG A 63 7.55 -4.14 10.99
CA ARG A 63 7.31 -5.40 11.68
C ARG A 63 6.18 -5.30 12.70
N GLU A 64 6.26 -4.33 13.62
CA GLU A 64 5.31 -4.20 14.73
C GLU A 64 3.90 -3.79 14.27
N ASN A 65 3.80 -3.04 13.16
CA ASN A 65 2.51 -2.48 12.74
C ASN A 65 1.88 -3.19 11.51
N VAL A 66 2.66 -3.98 10.78
CA VAL A 66 2.20 -4.62 9.54
C VAL A 66 2.47 -6.12 9.55
N SER A 67 3.75 -6.55 9.64
CA SER A 67 4.11 -7.93 9.37
C SER A 67 3.78 -8.91 10.50
N ASP A 68 3.66 -8.45 11.73
CA ASP A 68 3.20 -9.32 12.84
C ASP A 68 1.73 -9.75 12.70
N ARG A 69 1.06 -9.25 11.65
CA ARG A 69 -0.28 -9.64 11.18
C ARG A 69 -0.18 -10.37 9.83
N ALA A 70 0.66 -11.39 9.78
CA ALA A 70 1.03 -12.10 8.55
C ALA A 70 -0.17 -12.64 7.73
N GLU A 71 -1.27 -12.95 8.38
CA GLU A 71 -2.52 -13.38 7.73
C GLU A 71 -3.13 -12.33 6.79
N ASN A 72 -2.80 -11.06 6.99
CA ASN A 72 -3.28 -9.95 6.18
C ASN A 72 -2.27 -9.52 5.11
N ILE A 73 -1.19 -10.28 4.88
CA ILE A 73 -0.22 -9.99 3.83
C ILE A 73 -0.54 -10.82 2.59
N VAL A 74 -0.75 -10.13 1.47
CA VAL A 74 -1.02 -10.75 0.16
C VAL A 74 0.31 -11.00 -0.55
N PRO A 75 0.76 -12.24 -0.67
CA PRO A 75 1.99 -12.55 -1.40
C PRO A 75 1.77 -12.35 -2.90
N LEU A 76 2.70 -11.70 -3.58
CA LEU A 76 2.70 -11.56 -5.03
C LEU A 76 3.73 -12.51 -5.65
N ASP A 77 3.30 -13.29 -6.62
CA ASP A 77 4.12 -14.22 -7.38
C ASP A 77 4.45 -13.69 -8.80
N ILE A 78 5.10 -14.51 -9.62
CA ILE A 78 5.52 -14.11 -10.95
C ILE A 78 4.34 -13.75 -11.85
N ASP A 79 3.22 -14.45 -11.74
CA ASP A 79 2.06 -14.22 -12.58
C ASP A 79 1.39 -12.88 -12.23
N ASP A 80 1.36 -12.50 -10.96
CA ASP A 80 0.87 -11.18 -10.51
C ASP A 80 1.67 -10.03 -11.14
N TYR A 81 3.00 -10.17 -11.23
CA TYR A 81 3.85 -9.18 -11.89
C TYR A 81 3.62 -9.15 -13.39
N LEU A 82 3.49 -10.29 -14.06
CA LEU A 82 3.25 -10.36 -15.50
C LEU A 82 1.88 -9.77 -15.85
N CYS A 83 0.83 -10.09 -15.12
CA CYS A 83 -0.49 -9.48 -15.30
C CYS A 83 -0.45 -7.95 -15.13
N SER A 84 0.29 -7.48 -14.11
CA SER A 84 0.43 -6.03 -13.90
C SER A 84 1.19 -5.34 -15.03
N ILE A 85 2.22 -5.98 -15.59
CA ILE A 85 2.98 -5.47 -16.74
C ILE A 85 2.09 -5.44 -17.99
N GLU A 86 1.29 -6.46 -18.23
CA GLU A 86 0.35 -6.49 -19.35
C GLU A 86 -0.68 -5.38 -19.25
N ARG A 87 -1.29 -5.19 -18.09
CA ARG A 87 -2.19 -4.06 -17.81
C ARG A 87 -1.54 -2.70 -18.08
N MET A 88 -0.26 -2.52 -17.68
CA MET A 88 0.50 -1.31 -17.98
C MET A 88 0.63 -1.07 -19.49
N ALA A 89 0.93 -2.14 -20.24
CA ALA A 89 1.09 -2.07 -21.69
C ALA A 89 -0.23 -1.72 -22.38
N GLU A 90 -1.33 -2.35 -22.00
CA GLU A 90 -2.67 -2.09 -22.53
C GLU A 90 -3.12 -0.64 -22.29
N LEU A 91 -2.84 -0.10 -21.09
CA LEU A 91 -3.20 1.27 -20.72
C LEU A 91 -2.19 2.32 -21.20
N GLY A 92 -1.10 1.91 -21.84
CA GLY A 92 -0.02 2.82 -22.28
C GLY A 92 0.69 3.54 -21.14
N LEU A 93 0.66 2.96 -19.93
CA LEU A 93 1.29 3.53 -18.74
C LEU A 93 2.76 3.16 -18.66
N ARG A 94 3.56 3.96 -17.92
CA ARG A 94 5.03 3.84 -17.91
C ARG A 94 5.62 4.04 -16.53
N SER A 95 6.88 3.60 -16.37
CA SER A 95 7.73 3.89 -15.21
C SER A 95 7.10 3.44 -13.89
N GLY A 96 7.11 4.29 -12.87
CA GLY A 96 6.64 3.97 -11.52
C GLY A 96 5.16 3.58 -11.39
N ALA A 97 4.34 3.82 -12.41
CA ALA A 97 2.94 3.40 -12.39
C ALA A 97 2.75 1.87 -12.27
N ILE A 98 3.80 1.07 -12.55
CA ILE A 98 3.79 -0.38 -12.31
C ILE A 98 3.57 -0.73 -10.83
N TYR A 99 4.07 0.07 -9.91
CA TYR A 99 3.90 -0.16 -8.49
C TYR A 99 2.44 0.02 -8.06
N ASP A 100 1.76 1.04 -8.61
CA ASP A 100 0.32 1.22 -8.40
C ASP A 100 -0.48 0.07 -9.04
N ALA A 101 -0.07 -0.43 -10.23
CA ALA A 101 -0.68 -1.57 -10.88
C ALA A 101 -0.59 -2.84 -10.01
N LEU A 102 0.54 -3.08 -9.34
CA LEU A 102 0.69 -4.20 -8.41
C LEU A 102 -0.26 -4.10 -7.20
N HIS A 103 -0.50 -2.89 -6.70
CA HIS A 103 -1.47 -2.68 -5.62
C HIS A 103 -2.91 -2.92 -6.09
N VAL A 104 -3.27 -2.43 -7.27
CA VAL A 104 -4.59 -2.68 -7.87
C VAL A 104 -4.79 -4.16 -8.07
N HIS A 105 -3.84 -4.83 -8.74
CA HIS A 105 -3.92 -6.28 -8.98
C HIS A 105 -4.02 -7.09 -7.67
N SER A 106 -3.24 -6.70 -6.66
CA SER A 106 -3.31 -7.34 -5.34
C SER A 106 -4.70 -7.23 -4.70
N ALA A 107 -5.35 -6.07 -4.80
CA ALA A 107 -6.68 -5.86 -4.24
C ALA A 107 -7.75 -6.66 -5.00
N GLU A 108 -7.68 -6.67 -6.33
CA GLU A 108 -8.58 -7.44 -7.19
C GLU A 108 -8.46 -8.96 -6.94
N ARG A 109 -7.23 -9.46 -6.81
CA ARG A 109 -6.94 -10.88 -6.57
C ARG A 109 -7.61 -11.43 -5.31
N ILE A 110 -7.71 -10.63 -4.26
CA ILE A 110 -8.38 -11.03 -3.02
C ILE A 110 -9.84 -10.57 -2.95
N SER A 111 -10.37 -9.97 -4.02
CA SER A 111 -11.70 -9.36 -4.05
C SER A 111 -11.93 -8.39 -2.88
N ALA A 112 -10.94 -7.54 -2.62
CA ALA A 112 -11.03 -6.53 -1.58
C ALA A 112 -12.22 -5.60 -1.84
N HIS A 113 -12.95 -5.22 -0.81
CA HIS A 113 -14.05 -4.26 -0.96
C HIS A 113 -13.54 -2.87 -1.37
N GLU A 114 -12.41 -2.46 -0.79
CA GLU A 114 -11.86 -1.14 -1.03
C GLU A 114 -10.33 -1.17 -1.22
N LEU A 115 -9.85 -0.38 -2.18
CA LEU A 115 -8.44 0.00 -2.31
C LEU A 115 -8.28 1.45 -1.87
N ARG A 116 -7.67 1.68 -0.72
CA ARG A 116 -7.51 3.02 -0.12
C ARG A 116 -6.17 3.63 -0.42
N THR A 117 -6.17 4.88 -0.93
CA THR A 117 -4.95 5.59 -1.30
C THR A 117 -5.05 7.10 -1.03
N PHE A 118 -3.90 7.77 -0.85
CA PHE A 118 -3.77 9.22 -0.95
C PHE A 118 -3.39 9.69 -2.37
N ASN A 119 -2.99 8.77 -3.25
CA ASN A 119 -2.57 9.04 -4.62
C ASN A 119 -3.70 8.80 -5.62
N GLY A 120 -4.82 9.50 -5.45
CA GLY A 120 -6.00 9.30 -6.32
C GLY A 120 -5.74 9.61 -7.79
N GLN A 121 -4.76 10.46 -8.12
CA GLN A 121 -4.47 10.81 -9.51
C GLN A 121 -3.96 9.61 -10.31
N ASP A 122 -3.00 8.87 -9.78
CA ASP A 122 -2.40 7.74 -10.48
C ASP A 122 -3.35 6.54 -10.50
N PHE A 123 -4.02 6.24 -9.38
CA PHE A 123 -4.97 5.13 -9.32
C PHE A 123 -6.21 5.31 -10.20
N ARG A 124 -6.67 6.56 -10.47
CA ARG A 124 -7.78 6.80 -11.43
C ARG A 124 -7.41 6.48 -12.87
N ARG A 125 -6.11 6.39 -13.20
CA ARG A 125 -5.64 6.00 -14.54
C ARG A 125 -5.73 4.49 -14.77
N MET A 126 -5.83 3.72 -13.69
CA MET A 126 -5.99 2.26 -13.69
C MET A 126 -6.91 1.85 -12.53
N PRO A 127 -8.19 2.22 -12.57
CA PRO A 127 -9.10 1.89 -11.47
C PRO A 127 -9.20 0.38 -11.32
N PRO A 128 -9.37 -0.11 -10.07
CA PRO A 128 -9.62 -1.53 -9.85
C PRO A 128 -10.94 -1.95 -10.52
N ALA A 129 -11.02 -3.22 -10.89
CA ALA A 129 -12.26 -3.84 -11.38
C ALA A 129 -13.22 -4.15 -10.22
N ASP A 130 -14.51 -4.28 -10.55
CA ASP A 130 -15.51 -4.74 -9.59
C ASP A 130 -15.11 -6.11 -8.98
N PRO A 131 -15.35 -6.35 -7.69
CA PRO A 131 -16.10 -5.52 -6.76
C PRO A 131 -15.27 -4.49 -5.97
N THR A 132 -14.00 -4.26 -6.30
CA THR A 132 -13.11 -3.40 -5.52
C THR A 132 -13.38 -1.92 -5.81
N GLU A 133 -13.69 -1.13 -4.79
CA GLU A 133 -13.88 0.31 -4.90
C GLU A 133 -12.57 1.08 -4.63
N LEU A 134 -12.25 2.08 -5.46
CA LEU A 134 -11.13 3.00 -5.21
C LEU A 134 -11.57 4.11 -4.25
N VAL A 135 -11.02 4.13 -3.05
CA VAL A 135 -11.26 5.16 -2.04
C VAL A 135 -10.05 6.09 -1.90
N VAL A 136 -10.23 7.36 -2.25
CA VAL A 136 -9.20 8.39 -2.11
C VAL A 136 -9.42 9.15 -0.79
N LEU A 137 -8.41 9.15 0.10
CA LEU A 137 -8.45 9.68 1.47
C LEU A 137 -8.09 11.18 1.56
#